data_6fa01f9155c2ac06edd3f39517626b10
#
_entry.id   6fa01f9155c2ac06edd3f39517626b10
#
_cell.length_a   1.000
_cell.length_b   1.000
_cell.length_c   1.000
_cell.angle_alpha   90.00
_cell.angle_beta   90.00
_cell.angle_gamma   90.00
#
_symmetry.space_group_name_H-M   'P 1'
#
loop_
_entity.id
_entity.type
_entity.pdbx_description
1 polymer ?
#
loop_
_entity_poly.entity_id
_entity_poly.type
_entity_poly.pdbx_seq_one_letter_code
_entity_poly.pdbx_strand_id
1 'polypeptide(L)'
;MMISENLYVTGTVERTVEKYNGPIGFFLDEQLTIPDIIKDDQSVGMLTDKGWIMMSGCGHSGIINTAKKLQSIKNVPVYGAIGGFHLFKADNEIISKTANWLGDNGLTKFMGGHCTGIYAAETIAEIIGIPRENLSHTAIGSVLTKDLEIIRSSVE
;
A
#
# COMPACT_ATOMS: atom_id res chain seq x y z
N MET A 1 12.32 11.14 -2.27
CA MET A 1 12.51 12.62 -2.33
C MET A 1 11.52 13.29 -1.42
N MET A 2 11.95 14.19 -0.55
CA MET A 2 11.06 15.01 0.30
C MET A 2 10.44 16.13 -0.56
N ILE A 3 9.12 16.29 -0.51
CA ILE A 3 8.37 17.34 -1.24
C ILE A 3 7.86 18.45 -0.32
N SER A 4 7.65 18.17 0.94
CA SER A 4 7.40 19.15 2.00
C SER A 4 7.81 18.55 3.34
N GLU A 5 7.68 19.31 4.41
CA GLU A 5 7.92 18.80 5.76
C GLU A 5 7.10 17.51 5.99
N ASN A 6 7.78 16.42 6.32
CA ASN A 6 7.21 15.10 6.60
C ASN A 6 6.48 14.40 5.41
N LEU A 7 6.52 14.95 4.20
CA LEU A 7 5.91 14.35 3.02
C LEU A 7 6.98 13.96 1.99
N TYR A 8 6.96 12.69 1.58
CA TYR A 8 7.98 12.09 0.73
C TYR A 8 7.35 11.33 -0.43
N VAL A 9 7.98 11.39 -1.60
CA VAL A 9 7.72 10.50 -2.74
C VAL A 9 8.80 9.43 -2.75
N THR A 10 8.40 8.17 -2.92
CA THR A 10 9.36 7.04 -2.97
C THR A 10 10.29 7.14 -4.17
N GLY A 11 9.83 7.74 -5.28
CA GLY A 11 10.42 7.50 -6.58
C GLY A 11 10.26 6.03 -6.97
N THR A 12 11.06 5.57 -7.91
CA THR A 12 11.08 4.16 -8.31
C THR A 12 11.33 3.25 -7.13
N VAL A 13 10.50 2.23 -7.00
CA VAL A 13 10.56 1.23 -5.92
C VAL A 13 11.19 -0.05 -6.45
N GLU A 14 12.30 -0.49 -5.85
CA GLU A 14 12.94 -1.75 -6.19
C GLU A 14 12.12 -2.95 -5.71
N ARG A 15 11.94 -3.94 -6.58
CA ARG A 15 11.18 -5.16 -6.32
C ARG A 15 12.09 -6.26 -5.78
N THR A 16 12.42 -6.19 -4.50
CA THR A 16 13.35 -7.12 -3.84
C THR A 16 12.66 -8.27 -3.11
N VAL A 17 11.42 -8.07 -2.65
CA VAL A 17 10.63 -9.06 -1.89
C VAL A 17 9.47 -9.58 -2.69
N GLU A 18 8.71 -8.67 -3.29
CA GLU A 18 7.60 -8.98 -4.17
C GLU A 18 8.03 -8.76 -5.61
N LYS A 19 7.68 -9.71 -6.48
CA LYS A 19 7.87 -9.56 -7.92
C LYS A 19 6.80 -8.63 -8.47
N TYR A 20 6.97 -8.24 -9.75
CA TYR A 20 5.94 -7.49 -10.45
C TYR A 20 4.59 -8.23 -10.39
N ASN A 21 3.58 -7.52 -9.92
CA ASN A 21 2.20 -7.98 -9.79
C ASN A 21 1.26 -6.94 -10.40
N GLY A 22 1.45 -6.64 -11.65
CA GLY A 22 0.65 -5.66 -12.38
C GLY A 22 -0.03 -6.26 -13.60
N PRO A 23 -0.70 -5.43 -14.37
CA PRO A 23 -1.33 -5.87 -15.62
C PRO A 23 -0.27 -6.40 -16.57
N ILE A 24 -0.61 -7.47 -17.27
CA ILE A 24 0.19 -8.08 -18.33
C ILE A 24 -0.34 -7.65 -19.70
N GLY A 25 0.52 -7.77 -20.72
CA GLY A 25 0.13 -7.40 -22.09
C GLY A 25 0.45 -5.96 -22.47
N PHE A 26 1.17 -5.24 -21.64
CA PHE A 26 1.77 -3.95 -21.95
C PHE A 26 3.24 -4.14 -22.31
N PHE A 27 3.71 -3.40 -23.32
CA PHE A 27 5.05 -3.51 -23.85
C PHE A 27 5.66 -2.14 -24.10
N LEU A 28 6.97 -2.05 -24.00
CA LEU A 28 7.74 -0.84 -24.24
C LEU A 28 8.11 -0.64 -25.71
N ASP A 29 7.89 -1.66 -26.55
CA ASP A 29 8.25 -1.71 -27.98
C ASP A 29 7.07 -2.13 -28.85
N GLU A 30 7.04 -1.68 -30.10
CA GLU A 30 6.00 -2.00 -31.07
C GLU A 30 6.00 -3.49 -31.46
N GLN A 31 7.14 -4.18 -31.31
CA GLN A 31 7.32 -5.60 -31.60
C GLN A 31 6.77 -6.52 -30.50
N LEU A 32 6.29 -5.95 -29.38
CA LEU A 32 5.75 -6.67 -28.21
C LEU A 32 6.77 -7.66 -27.60
N THR A 33 8.04 -7.29 -27.58
CA THR A 33 9.13 -8.14 -27.09
C THR A 33 9.60 -7.75 -25.68
N ILE A 34 9.42 -6.49 -25.28
CA ILE A 34 9.88 -5.96 -24.00
C ILE A 34 8.66 -5.66 -23.12
N PRO A 35 8.32 -6.51 -22.14
CA PRO A 35 7.19 -6.25 -21.27
C PRO A 35 7.37 -4.95 -20.47
N ASP A 36 6.33 -4.12 -20.43
CA ASP A 36 6.27 -2.99 -19.51
C ASP A 36 5.87 -3.49 -18.12
N ILE A 37 6.77 -3.33 -17.18
CA ILE A 37 6.54 -3.69 -15.77
C ILE A 37 6.25 -2.46 -14.90
N ILE A 38 5.86 -1.36 -15.50
CA ILE A 38 5.46 -0.12 -14.81
C ILE A 38 6.52 0.30 -13.78
N LYS A 39 7.71 0.61 -14.26
CA LYS A 39 8.86 1.01 -13.41
C LYS A 39 8.67 2.38 -12.76
N ASP A 40 7.77 3.17 -13.28
CA ASP A 40 7.39 4.50 -12.79
C ASP A 40 6.37 4.46 -11.66
N ASP A 41 5.88 3.27 -11.28
CA ASP A 41 5.03 3.11 -10.09
C ASP A 41 5.74 3.63 -8.84
N GLN A 42 5.08 4.54 -8.16
CA GLN A 42 5.60 5.19 -6.97
C GLN A 42 4.49 5.51 -5.99
N SER A 43 4.87 5.76 -4.76
CA SER A 43 3.95 6.03 -3.65
C SER A 43 4.39 7.26 -2.88
N VAL A 44 3.48 7.79 -2.08
CA VAL A 44 3.74 8.88 -1.15
C VAL A 44 3.81 8.32 0.27
N GLY A 45 4.75 8.79 1.06
CA GLY A 45 4.86 8.52 2.47
C GLY A 45 4.74 9.81 3.28
N MET A 46 3.83 9.83 4.24
CA MET A 46 3.78 10.87 5.26
C MET A 46 4.39 10.34 6.55
N LEU A 47 5.40 11.04 7.04
CA LEU A 47 6.05 10.70 8.30
C LEU A 47 5.30 11.35 9.46
N THR A 48 4.92 10.53 10.43
CA THR A 48 4.25 10.96 11.65
C THR A 48 5.06 10.57 12.89
N ASP A 49 4.63 10.98 14.06
CA ASP A 49 5.20 10.54 15.34
C ASP A 49 4.99 9.03 15.60
N LYS A 50 4.00 8.41 14.96
CA LYS A 50 3.70 6.97 15.06
C LYS A 50 4.39 6.12 13.99
N GLY A 51 4.95 6.74 12.96
CA GLY A 51 5.59 6.08 11.84
C GLY A 51 5.08 6.55 10.47
N TRP A 52 5.32 5.76 9.45
CA TRP A 52 4.90 6.07 8.08
C TRP A 52 3.41 5.84 7.87
N ILE A 53 2.75 6.79 7.23
CA ILE A 53 1.50 6.57 6.51
C ILE A 53 1.85 6.45 5.03
N MET A 54 1.71 5.26 4.50
CA MET A 54 1.97 4.94 3.10
C MET A 54 0.72 5.15 2.27
N MET A 55 0.82 5.91 1.19
CA MET A 55 -0.28 6.19 0.26
C MET A 55 0.11 5.74 -1.14
N SER A 56 -0.67 4.85 -1.74
CA SER A 56 -0.40 4.29 -3.06
C SER A 56 -1.61 4.43 -3.99
N GLY A 57 -1.34 4.64 -5.28
CA GLY A 57 -2.36 4.62 -6.32
C GLY A 57 -2.79 3.20 -6.66
N CYS A 58 -1.88 2.41 -7.20
CA CYS A 58 -2.13 1.03 -7.60
C CYS A 58 -1.14 0.01 -7.02
N GLY A 59 0.08 0.44 -6.66
CA GLY A 59 1.05 -0.37 -5.94
C GLY A 59 1.62 -1.55 -6.72
N HIS A 60 1.88 -1.36 -8.01
CA HIS A 60 2.46 -2.40 -8.88
C HIS A 60 3.89 -2.80 -8.47
N SER A 61 4.55 -1.98 -7.67
CA SER A 61 5.86 -2.30 -7.10
C SER A 61 5.79 -3.26 -5.92
N GLY A 62 4.58 -3.51 -5.38
CA GLY A 62 4.35 -4.33 -4.20
C GLY A 62 4.32 -3.50 -2.91
N ILE A 63 3.40 -3.86 -2.02
CA ILE A 63 3.18 -3.13 -0.77
C ILE A 63 4.37 -3.26 0.17
N ILE A 64 4.99 -4.45 0.27
CA ILE A 64 6.17 -4.69 1.10
C ILE A 64 7.38 -3.93 0.56
N ASN A 65 7.60 -3.96 -0.75
CA ASN A 65 8.71 -3.23 -1.39
C ASN A 65 8.57 -1.72 -1.15
N THR A 66 7.36 -1.19 -1.29
CA THR A 66 7.05 0.23 -1.02
C THR A 66 7.28 0.60 0.44
N ALA A 67 6.84 -0.24 1.37
CA ALA A 67 7.06 -0.07 2.79
C ALA A 67 8.57 -0.05 3.13
N LYS A 68 9.33 -1.01 2.60
CA LYS A 68 10.80 -1.06 2.77
C LYS A 68 11.48 0.17 2.17
N LYS A 69 10.99 0.69 1.05
CA LYS A 69 11.50 1.93 0.46
C LYS A 69 11.32 3.12 1.40
N LEU A 70 10.16 3.26 2.03
CA LEU A 70 9.92 4.30 3.04
C LEU A 70 10.80 4.10 4.27
N GLN A 71 10.91 2.87 4.76
CA GLN A 71 11.79 2.54 5.90
C GLN A 71 13.28 2.81 5.60
N SER A 72 13.70 2.73 4.34
CA SER A 72 15.08 3.11 3.95
C SER A 72 15.34 4.62 4.05
N ILE A 73 14.30 5.45 3.97
CA ILE A 73 14.39 6.90 4.18
C ILE A 73 14.48 7.21 5.68
N LYS A 74 13.60 6.61 6.48
CA LYS A 74 13.64 6.66 7.93
C LYS A 74 13.14 5.33 8.50
N ASN A 75 13.98 4.67 9.27
CA ASN A 75 13.69 3.37 9.86
C ASN A 75 12.73 3.48 11.04
N VAL A 76 11.44 3.59 10.74
CA VAL A 76 10.32 3.60 11.68
C VAL A 76 9.21 2.69 11.16
N PRO A 77 8.26 2.28 12.02
CA PRO A 77 7.13 1.43 11.60
C PRO A 77 6.34 2.01 10.42
N VAL A 78 5.68 1.14 9.66
CA VAL A 78 4.63 1.54 8.71
C VAL A 78 3.31 1.49 9.46
N TYR A 79 2.93 2.60 10.08
CA TYR A 79 1.76 2.69 10.95
C TYR A 79 0.42 2.61 10.19
N GLY A 80 0.37 3.15 8.98
CA GLY A 80 -0.83 3.12 8.15
C GLY A 80 -0.54 2.91 6.68
N ALA A 81 -1.48 2.29 5.97
CA ALA A 81 -1.43 2.12 4.52
C ALA A 81 -2.79 2.44 3.89
N ILE A 82 -2.79 3.27 2.85
CA ILE A 82 -3.99 3.79 2.20
C ILE A 82 -3.86 3.65 0.69
N GLY A 83 -4.90 3.13 0.03
CA GLY A 83 -5.02 3.12 -1.43
C GLY A 83 -5.04 1.75 -2.06
N GLY A 84 -4.54 1.68 -3.30
CA GLY A 84 -4.44 0.46 -4.08
C GLY A 84 -3.08 -0.23 -3.88
N PHE A 85 -3.11 -1.55 -3.70
CA PHE A 85 -1.93 -2.38 -3.49
C PHE A 85 -1.92 -3.63 -4.37
N HIS A 86 -2.75 -3.62 -5.41
CA HIS A 86 -2.84 -4.64 -6.46
C HIS A 86 -2.95 -6.09 -5.96
N LEU A 87 -3.74 -6.30 -4.89
CA LEU A 87 -3.91 -7.61 -4.24
C LEU A 87 -5.21 -8.32 -4.63
N PHE A 88 -6.06 -7.73 -5.49
CA PHE A 88 -7.38 -8.25 -5.82
C PHE A 88 -7.37 -9.64 -6.50
N LYS A 89 -6.24 -10.06 -7.07
CA LYS A 89 -6.01 -11.39 -7.65
C LYS A 89 -4.97 -12.21 -6.90
N ALA A 90 -4.47 -11.71 -5.76
CA ALA A 90 -3.51 -12.43 -4.95
C ALA A 90 -4.18 -13.68 -4.33
N ASP A 91 -3.44 -14.78 -4.28
CA ASP A 91 -3.87 -15.96 -3.56
C ASP A 91 -3.70 -15.78 -2.03
N ASN A 92 -4.24 -16.73 -1.28
CA ASN A 92 -4.21 -16.67 0.19
C ASN A 92 -2.78 -16.71 0.76
N GLU A 93 -1.84 -17.35 0.08
CA GLU A 93 -0.45 -17.43 0.52
C GLU A 93 0.21 -16.05 0.44
N ILE A 94 0.02 -15.36 -0.68
CA ILE A 94 0.52 -13.99 -0.89
C ILE A 94 -0.12 -13.03 0.11
N ILE A 95 -1.45 -13.10 0.30
CA ILE A 95 -2.16 -12.25 1.25
C ILE A 95 -1.65 -12.48 2.68
N SER A 96 -1.50 -13.74 3.09
CA SER A 96 -1.02 -14.08 4.44
C SER A 96 0.42 -13.63 4.66
N LYS A 97 1.31 -13.83 3.67
CA LYS A 97 2.69 -13.34 3.72
C LYS A 97 2.74 -11.82 3.85
N THR A 98 1.92 -11.13 3.08
CA THR A 98 1.80 -9.66 3.11
C THR A 98 1.31 -9.18 4.47
N ALA A 99 0.24 -9.81 5.00
CA ALA A 99 -0.33 -9.47 6.29
C ALA A 99 0.68 -9.65 7.44
N ASN A 100 1.33 -10.81 7.51
CA ASN A 100 2.33 -11.09 8.54
C ASN A 100 3.47 -10.06 8.50
N TRP A 101 4.01 -9.79 7.30
CA TRP A 101 5.09 -8.82 7.16
C TRP A 101 4.66 -7.41 7.60
N LEU A 102 3.47 -6.96 7.20
CA LEU A 102 2.94 -5.65 7.58
C LEU A 102 2.67 -5.56 9.08
N GLY A 103 2.13 -6.60 9.69
CA GLY A 103 1.91 -6.69 11.14
C GLY A 103 3.22 -6.60 11.91
N ASP A 104 4.24 -7.37 11.52
CA ASP A 104 5.59 -7.35 12.11
C ASP A 104 6.26 -5.97 11.97
N ASN A 105 5.87 -5.19 10.97
CA ASN A 105 6.37 -3.84 10.70
C ASN A 105 5.45 -2.71 11.20
N GLY A 106 4.46 -3.04 12.03
CA GLY A 106 3.70 -2.09 12.83
C GLY A 106 2.44 -1.54 12.18
N LEU A 107 1.89 -2.19 11.14
CA LEU A 107 0.64 -1.75 10.52
C LEU A 107 -0.50 -1.81 11.54
N THR A 108 -1.11 -0.64 11.77
CA THR A 108 -2.21 -0.46 12.72
C THR A 108 -3.46 0.05 12.04
N LYS A 109 -3.32 0.81 10.94
CA LYS A 109 -4.42 1.37 10.18
C LYS A 109 -4.34 0.98 8.72
N PHE A 110 -5.46 0.46 8.20
CA PHE A 110 -5.50 0.00 6.82
C PHE A 110 -6.75 0.52 6.10
N MET A 111 -6.54 1.26 5.02
CA MET A 111 -7.60 1.74 4.14
C MET A 111 -7.36 1.19 2.73
N GLY A 112 -7.59 -0.10 2.56
CA GLY A 112 -7.42 -0.78 1.27
C GLY A 112 -8.59 -0.50 0.33
N GLY A 113 -8.29 -0.10 -0.90
CA GLY A 113 -9.31 0.17 -1.90
C GLY A 113 -8.78 -0.05 -3.31
N HIS A 114 -9.54 0.41 -4.33
CA HIS A 114 -9.15 0.27 -5.73
C HIS A 114 -8.79 -1.21 -6.04
N CYS A 115 -7.56 -1.44 -6.49
CA CYS A 115 -7.03 -2.76 -6.84
C CYS A 115 -6.52 -3.59 -5.65
N THR A 116 -6.66 -3.14 -4.42
CA THR A 116 -6.42 -3.99 -3.24
C THR A 116 -7.44 -5.12 -3.19
N GLY A 117 -8.70 -4.81 -3.48
CA GLY A 117 -9.82 -5.74 -3.34
C GLY A 117 -10.28 -5.88 -1.89
N ILE A 118 -11.59 -6.01 -1.72
CA ILE A 118 -12.23 -6.10 -0.38
C ILE A 118 -11.74 -7.33 0.36
N TYR A 119 -11.70 -8.48 -0.31
CA TYR A 119 -11.27 -9.74 0.30
C TYR A 119 -9.85 -9.65 0.86
N ALA A 120 -8.89 -9.14 0.08
CA ALA A 120 -7.53 -9.01 0.55
C ALA A 120 -7.42 -8.02 1.72
N ALA A 121 -8.14 -6.89 1.67
CA ALA A 121 -8.13 -5.90 2.74
C ALA A 121 -8.68 -6.45 4.06
N GLU A 122 -9.82 -7.14 4.03
CA GLU A 122 -10.42 -7.76 5.23
C GLU A 122 -9.54 -8.89 5.76
N THR A 123 -8.99 -9.74 4.89
CA THR A 123 -8.11 -10.86 5.30
C THR A 123 -6.82 -10.36 5.95
N ILE A 124 -6.20 -9.31 5.39
CA ILE A 124 -5.01 -8.68 5.99
C ILE A 124 -5.35 -8.15 7.39
N ALA A 125 -6.46 -7.44 7.52
CA ALA A 125 -6.87 -6.89 8.81
C ALA A 125 -7.17 -7.99 9.85
N GLU A 126 -7.81 -9.08 9.44
CA GLU A 126 -8.08 -10.24 10.29
C GLU A 126 -6.80 -10.91 10.79
N ILE A 127 -5.85 -11.19 9.90
CA ILE A 127 -4.58 -11.83 10.25
C ILE A 127 -3.76 -10.98 11.22
N ILE A 128 -3.70 -9.67 11.00
CA ILE A 128 -2.95 -8.73 11.86
C ILE A 128 -3.71 -8.48 13.18
N GLY A 129 -5.03 -8.64 13.19
CA GLY A 129 -5.89 -8.26 14.30
C GLY A 129 -6.18 -6.75 14.33
N ILE A 130 -6.26 -6.10 13.16
CA ILE A 130 -6.61 -4.68 13.07
C ILE A 130 -8.08 -4.51 13.48
N PRO A 131 -8.38 -3.72 14.52
CA PRO A 131 -9.76 -3.51 14.95
C PRO A 131 -10.56 -2.74 13.89
N ARG A 132 -11.88 -2.94 13.90
CA ARG A 132 -12.76 -2.41 12.85
C ARG A 132 -12.67 -0.90 12.69
N GLU A 133 -12.46 -0.14 13.75
CA GLU A 133 -12.29 1.31 13.72
C GLU A 133 -11.03 1.75 12.98
N ASN A 134 -10.06 0.88 12.84
CA ASN A 134 -8.78 1.11 12.14
C ASN A 134 -8.74 0.50 10.72
N LEU A 135 -9.84 -0.10 10.28
CA LEU A 135 -10.01 -0.66 8.95
C LEU A 135 -11.08 0.10 8.18
N SER A 136 -10.80 0.45 6.93
CA SER A 136 -11.81 0.97 6.01
C SER A 136 -11.44 0.64 4.58
N HIS A 137 -12.42 0.76 3.68
CA HIS A 137 -12.18 0.84 2.25
C HIS A 137 -12.06 2.30 1.83
N THR A 138 -11.34 2.57 0.73
CA THR A 138 -11.22 3.92 0.16
C THR A 138 -12.50 4.32 -0.59
N ALA A 139 -13.66 4.17 0.05
CA ALA A 139 -14.91 4.65 -0.49
C ALA A 139 -14.96 6.19 -0.49
N ILE A 140 -15.69 6.77 -1.45
CA ILE A 140 -15.87 8.23 -1.54
C ILE A 140 -16.39 8.75 -0.20
N GLY A 141 -15.73 9.79 0.32
CA GLY A 141 -16.06 10.39 1.62
C GLY A 141 -15.37 9.75 2.83
N SER A 142 -14.65 8.63 2.66
CA SER A 142 -13.80 8.11 3.73
C SER A 142 -12.53 8.96 3.88
N VAL A 143 -12.14 9.23 5.12
CA VAL A 143 -11.01 10.13 5.44
C VAL A 143 -10.13 9.49 6.50
N LEU A 144 -8.81 9.59 6.31
CA LEU A 144 -7.87 9.52 7.42
C LEU A 144 -7.58 10.95 7.88
N THR A 145 -7.92 11.27 9.11
CA THR A 145 -7.75 12.62 9.68
C THR A 145 -6.28 12.91 10.02
N LYS A 146 -5.97 14.18 10.31
CA LYS A 146 -4.65 14.60 10.80
C LYS A 146 -4.26 13.92 12.13
N ASP A 147 -5.26 13.52 12.93
CA ASP A 147 -5.07 12.82 14.20
C ASP A 147 -5.02 11.28 14.00
N LEU A 148 -4.91 10.84 12.76
CA LEU A 148 -4.83 9.45 12.32
C LEU A 148 -6.08 8.63 12.68
N GLU A 149 -7.24 9.25 12.74
CA GLU A 149 -8.53 8.59 12.88
C GLU A 149 -9.15 8.30 11.52
N ILE A 150 -9.78 7.14 11.39
CA ILE A 150 -10.52 6.77 10.17
C ILE A 150 -11.98 7.14 10.33
N ILE A 151 -12.43 8.07 9.49
CA ILE A 151 -13.85 8.39 9.32
C ILE A 151 -14.33 7.64 8.07
N ARG A 152 -15.29 6.75 8.24
CA ARG A 152 -15.92 6.05 7.12
C ARG A 152 -17.00 6.89 6.48
N SER A 153 -17.10 6.79 5.16
CA SER A 153 -18.26 7.34 4.48
C SER A 153 -19.53 6.59 4.92
N SER A 154 -20.52 7.32 5.36
CA SER A 154 -21.90 6.83 5.38
C SER A 154 -22.57 7.29 4.08
N VAL A 155 -22.78 6.36 3.16
CA VAL A 155 -23.71 6.61 2.06
C VAL A 155 -25.10 6.33 2.63
N GLU A 156 -25.84 7.37 2.94
CA GLU A 156 -27.27 7.30 3.19
C GLU A 156 -28.04 7.21 1.87
#